data_3a81fffb9cc4179f56c7ebb7011e3bc1
#
_entry.id   3a81fffb9cc4179f56c7ebb7011e3bc1
#
_cell.length_a   1.000
_cell.length_b   1.000
_cell.length_c   1.000
_cell.angle_alpha   90.00
_cell.angle_beta   90.00
_cell.angle_gamma   90.00
#
_symmetry.space_group_name_H-M   'P 1'
#
loop_
_entity.id
_entity.type
_entity.pdbx_description
1 polymer ?
#
loop_
_entity_poly.entity_id
_entity_poly.type
_entity_poly.pdbx_seq_one_letter_code
_entity_poly.pdbx_strand_id
1 'polypeptide(L)'
;LELPYRLVELCSGDLGFSSAYTVDIEVWIPSQQKYREVSSCSNCKDFQSRRMMMRAKDNKTGKIFFPHTLNGSSIAIGRILIGILENYQQSDGSIKIPKVLKKYLNNKEFIKVND
;
A
#
# COMPACT_ATOMS: atom_id res chain seq x y z
N LEU A 1 -10.40 4.59 2.06
CA LEU A 1 -10.92 3.72 3.12
C LEU A 1 -11.10 4.44 4.46
N GLU A 2 -10.52 5.65 4.59
CA GLU A 2 -10.60 6.48 5.80
C GLU A 2 -10.09 5.77 7.08
N LEU A 3 -9.12 4.88 6.92
CA LEU A 3 -8.44 4.22 8.03
C LEU A 3 -7.35 5.13 8.61
N PRO A 4 -7.10 5.12 9.93
CA PRO A 4 -5.95 5.78 10.50
C PRO A 4 -4.66 5.19 9.93
N TYR A 5 -3.82 6.01 9.32
CA TYR A 5 -2.59 5.56 8.68
C TYR A 5 -1.41 6.49 8.98
N ARG A 6 -0.21 6.01 8.73
CA ARG A 6 0.99 6.83 8.70
C ARG A 6 1.89 6.43 7.52
N LEU A 7 2.77 7.33 7.13
CA LEU A 7 3.85 7.09 6.17
C LEU A 7 5.15 6.96 6.95
N VAL A 8 5.96 5.96 6.58
CA VAL A 8 7.24 5.68 7.21
C VAL A 8 8.32 5.65 6.14
N GLU A 9 9.27 6.57 6.21
CA GLU A 9 10.49 6.49 5.40
C GLU A 9 11.42 5.47 6.04
N LEU A 10 11.86 4.47 5.26
CA LEU A 10 12.73 3.43 5.77
C LEU A 10 14.17 3.93 5.89
N CYS A 11 14.80 3.59 7.01
CA CYS A 11 16.23 3.80 7.18
C CYS A 11 17.05 2.83 6.31
N SER A 12 18.32 3.11 6.12
CA SER A 12 19.21 2.32 5.24
C SER A 12 19.31 0.84 5.64
N GLY A 13 19.12 0.51 6.92
CA GLY A 13 19.16 -0.86 7.41
C GLY A 13 17.95 -1.71 7.03
N ASP A 14 16.83 -1.05 6.72
CA ASP A 14 15.57 -1.71 6.35
C ASP A 14 15.29 -1.67 4.85
N LEU A 15 16.12 -0.98 4.08
CA LEU A 15 15.98 -0.91 2.63
C LEU A 15 16.26 -2.27 1.98
N GLY A 16 15.37 -2.69 1.06
CA GLY A 16 15.66 -3.80 0.16
C GLY A 16 16.87 -3.49 -0.75
N PHE A 17 17.65 -4.51 -1.09
CA PHE A 17 18.91 -4.37 -1.85
C PHE A 17 18.80 -3.62 -3.18
N SER A 18 17.61 -3.59 -3.78
CA SER A 18 17.34 -2.87 -5.05
C SER A 18 16.83 -1.46 -4.85
N SER A 19 16.55 -1.06 -3.61
CA SER A 19 15.90 0.21 -3.31
C SER A 19 16.91 1.27 -2.90
N ALA A 20 16.75 2.48 -3.44
CA ALA A 20 17.49 3.65 -3.00
C ALA A 20 16.69 4.52 -2.00
N TYR A 21 15.38 4.33 -1.98
CA TYR A 21 14.46 5.05 -1.09
C TYR A 21 13.14 4.30 -1.05
N THR A 22 12.58 4.13 0.14
CA THR A 22 11.30 3.44 0.32
C THR A 22 10.43 4.19 1.31
N VAL A 23 9.15 4.28 0.98
CA VAL A 23 8.09 4.76 1.88
C VAL A 23 7.08 3.64 2.07
N ASP A 24 6.86 3.28 3.32
CA ASP A 24 5.81 2.34 3.70
C ASP A 24 4.55 3.09 4.12
N ILE A 25 3.40 2.52 3.78
CA ILE A 25 2.10 2.94 4.28
C ILE A 25 1.68 1.94 5.33
N GLU A 26 1.47 2.40 6.54
CA GLU A 26 1.05 1.59 7.66
C GLU A 26 -0.32 2.02 8.16
N VAL A 27 -1.17 1.06 8.53
CA VAL A 27 -2.52 1.27 9.07
C VAL A 27 -2.56 0.83 10.53
N TRP A 28 -3.26 1.59 11.35
CA TRP A 28 -3.48 1.28 12.75
C TRP A 28 -4.37 0.04 12.92
N ILE A 29 -3.90 -0.91 13.73
CA ILE A 29 -4.64 -2.12 14.10
C ILE A 29 -4.94 -2.05 15.61
N PRO A 30 -6.19 -1.74 16.00
CA PRO A 30 -6.58 -1.52 17.39
C PRO A 30 -6.24 -2.66 18.34
N SER A 31 -6.52 -3.91 17.96
CA SER A 31 -6.25 -5.08 18.81
C SER A 31 -4.77 -5.26 19.13
N GLN A 32 -3.90 -4.83 18.23
CA GLN A 32 -2.45 -4.93 18.40
C GLN A 32 -1.82 -3.66 18.97
N GLN A 33 -2.59 -2.55 19.04
CA GLN A 33 -2.11 -1.22 19.39
C GLN A 33 -0.84 -0.82 18.64
N LYS A 34 -0.81 -1.16 17.34
CA LYS A 34 0.35 -0.93 16.45
C LYS A 34 -0.10 -0.57 15.04
N TYR A 35 0.73 0.20 14.38
CA TYR A 35 0.68 0.36 12.94
C TYR A 35 1.26 -0.87 12.25
N ARG A 36 0.64 -1.30 11.15
CA ARG A 36 1.09 -2.41 10.32
C ARG A 36 1.17 -1.99 8.88
N GLU A 37 2.28 -2.33 8.25
CA GLU A 37 2.52 -2.08 6.84
C GLU A 37 1.44 -2.75 5.98
N VAL A 38 0.88 -1.99 5.07
CA VAL A 38 -0.12 -2.44 4.09
C VAL A 38 0.32 -2.20 2.66
N SER A 39 1.31 -1.35 2.46
CA SER A 39 1.92 -1.07 1.17
C SER A 39 3.34 -0.57 1.38
N SER A 40 4.24 -0.95 0.48
CA SER A 40 5.62 -0.47 0.44
C SER A 40 5.92 0.02 -0.97
N CYS A 41 6.46 1.23 -1.09
CA CYS A 41 6.74 1.89 -2.35
C CYS A 41 8.21 2.30 -2.42
N SER A 42 8.96 1.68 -3.34
CA SER A 42 10.40 1.87 -3.48
C SER A 42 10.77 2.58 -4.77
N ASN A 43 11.70 3.52 -4.68
CA ASN A 43 12.42 4.05 -5.82
C ASN A 43 13.70 3.24 -6.02
N CYS A 44 13.79 2.50 -7.10
CA CYS A 44 14.91 1.62 -7.41
C CYS A 44 15.96 2.30 -8.33
N LYS A 45 15.77 3.58 -8.65
CA LYS A 45 16.62 4.29 -9.64
C LYS A 45 16.84 3.42 -10.87
N ASP A 46 18.08 3.29 -11.36
CA ASP A 46 18.41 2.52 -12.55
C ASP A 46 18.85 1.07 -12.24
N PHE A 47 18.76 0.63 -10.97
CA PHE A 47 19.22 -0.70 -10.56
C PHE A 47 18.52 -1.83 -11.34
N GLN A 48 17.19 -1.82 -11.37
CA GLN A 48 16.41 -2.85 -12.04
C GLN A 48 16.57 -2.79 -13.55
N SER A 49 16.60 -1.61 -14.16
CA SER A 49 16.80 -1.45 -15.58
C SER A 49 18.18 -1.95 -16.06
N ARG A 50 19.23 -1.75 -15.26
CA ARG A 50 20.54 -2.32 -15.54
C ARG A 50 20.52 -3.85 -15.50
N ARG A 51 19.91 -4.44 -14.49
CA ARG A 51 19.82 -5.90 -14.36
C ARG A 51 19.01 -6.55 -15.49
N MET A 52 17.92 -5.91 -15.91
CA MET A 52 17.10 -6.38 -17.04
C MET A 52 17.71 -6.02 -18.41
N MET A 53 18.81 -5.27 -18.45
CA MET A 53 19.36 -4.70 -19.66
C MET A 53 18.35 -3.83 -20.44
N MET A 54 17.36 -3.27 -19.73
CA MET A 54 16.36 -2.37 -20.32
C MET A 54 16.98 -1.01 -20.67
N ARG A 55 16.65 -0.51 -21.87
CA ARG A 55 17.07 0.81 -22.35
C ARG A 55 15.85 1.64 -22.73
N ALA A 56 15.92 2.92 -22.47
CA ALA A 56 15.01 3.89 -23.02
C ALA A 56 15.77 4.86 -23.94
N LYS A 57 15.09 5.38 -24.95
CA LYS A 57 15.62 6.39 -25.86
C LYS A 57 14.81 7.66 -25.70
N ASP A 58 15.49 8.75 -25.43
CA ASP A 58 14.88 10.07 -25.43
C ASP A 58 14.48 10.46 -26.86
N ASN A 59 13.22 10.75 -27.07
CA ASN A 59 12.68 11.03 -28.41
C ASN A 59 13.16 12.38 -28.99
N LYS A 60 13.59 13.31 -28.14
CA LYS A 60 14.05 14.63 -28.57
C LYS A 60 15.54 14.64 -28.88
N THR A 61 16.34 14.01 -28.05
CA THR A 61 17.80 14.04 -28.12
C THR A 61 18.39 12.78 -28.77
N GLY A 62 17.62 11.71 -28.90
CA GLY A 62 18.10 10.40 -29.36
C GLY A 62 18.99 9.67 -28.36
N LYS A 63 19.25 10.24 -27.18
CA LYS A 63 20.13 9.65 -26.17
C LYS A 63 19.52 8.37 -25.58
N ILE A 64 20.35 7.35 -25.46
CA ILE A 64 19.98 6.09 -24.80
C ILE A 64 20.41 6.14 -23.35
N PHE A 65 19.54 5.70 -22.45
CA PHE A 65 19.79 5.68 -21.00
C PHE A 65 19.10 4.49 -20.31
N PHE A 66 19.51 4.19 -19.07
CA PHE A 66 18.80 3.28 -18.18
C PHE A 66 17.70 4.05 -17.46
N PRO A 67 16.43 3.72 -17.66
CA PRO A 67 15.35 4.41 -16.95
C PRO A 67 15.33 4.05 -15.47
N HIS A 68 14.88 4.99 -14.64
CA HIS A 68 14.57 4.71 -13.26
C HIS A 68 13.25 3.92 -13.17
N THR A 69 13.16 3.07 -12.16
CA THR A 69 11.95 2.26 -11.90
C THR A 69 11.43 2.52 -10.50
N LEU A 70 10.13 2.38 -10.36
CA LEU A 70 9.45 2.30 -9.08
C LEU A 70 8.93 0.89 -8.88
N ASN A 71 8.96 0.43 -7.65
CA ASN A 71 8.37 -0.85 -7.25
C ASN A 71 7.44 -0.60 -6.09
N GLY A 72 6.21 -1.13 -6.13
CA GLY A 72 5.27 -0.92 -5.06
C GLY A 72 4.13 -1.92 -5.07
N SER A 73 3.75 -2.38 -3.89
CA SER A 73 2.52 -3.12 -3.69
C SER A 73 1.35 -2.14 -3.65
N SER A 74 0.25 -2.45 -4.32
CA SER A 74 -0.94 -1.63 -4.22
C SER A 74 -1.49 -1.66 -2.79
N ILE A 75 -1.73 -2.87 -2.27
CA ILE A 75 -2.26 -3.04 -0.91
C ILE A 75 -2.13 -4.50 -0.45
N ALA A 76 -1.80 -4.71 0.83
CA ALA A 76 -1.84 -6.02 1.48
C ALA A 76 -3.29 -6.33 1.89
N ILE A 77 -4.04 -7.05 1.02
CA ILE A 77 -5.49 -7.26 1.16
C ILE A 77 -5.87 -7.81 2.54
N GLY A 78 -5.18 -8.83 3.03
CA GLY A 78 -5.48 -9.42 4.34
C GLY A 78 -5.34 -8.44 5.49
N ARG A 79 -4.26 -7.65 5.51
CA ARG A 79 -4.03 -6.63 6.55
C ARG A 79 -5.04 -5.49 6.48
N ILE A 80 -5.38 -5.04 5.27
CA ILE A 80 -6.42 -4.01 5.09
C ILE A 80 -7.79 -4.52 5.52
N LEU A 81 -8.11 -5.78 5.24
CA LEU A 81 -9.36 -6.37 5.71
C LEU A 81 -9.44 -6.35 7.23
N ILE A 82 -8.38 -6.79 7.93
CA ILE A 82 -8.29 -6.69 9.38
C ILE A 82 -8.46 -5.24 9.85
N GLY A 83 -7.74 -4.31 9.20
CA GLY A 83 -7.86 -2.89 9.51
C GLY A 83 -9.29 -2.36 9.38
N ILE A 84 -10.02 -2.75 8.33
CA ILE A 84 -11.42 -2.37 8.14
C ILE A 84 -12.28 -2.99 9.25
N LEU A 85 -12.18 -4.29 9.47
CA LEU A 85 -13.00 -4.99 10.45
C LEU A 85 -12.84 -4.39 11.84
N GLU A 86 -11.60 -4.15 12.29
CA GLU A 86 -11.34 -3.64 13.63
C GLU A 86 -11.64 -2.14 13.81
N ASN A 87 -11.33 -1.30 12.81
CA ASN A 87 -11.59 0.14 12.94
C ASN A 87 -13.06 0.52 12.71
N TYR A 88 -13.83 -0.31 12.02
CA TYR A 88 -15.23 -0.05 11.68
C TYR A 88 -16.23 -0.90 12.47
N GLN A 89 -15.76 -1.74 13.39
CA GLN A 89 -16.64 -2.51 14.27
C GLN A 89 -17.45 -1.59 15.18
N GLN A 90 -18.73 -1.87 15.29
CA GLN A 90 -19.66 -1.13 16.14
C GLN A 90 -19.88 -1.88 17.47
N SER A 91 -20.50 -1.22 18.45
CA SER A 91 -20.78 -1.81 19.77
C SER A 91 -21.70 -3.02 19.72
N ASP A 92 -22.52 -3.16 18.68
CA ASP A 92 -23.40 -4.30 18.44
C ASP A 92 -22.72 -5.44 17.68
N GLY A 93 -21.43 -5.33 17.39
CA GLY A 93 -20.66 -6.30 16.63
C GLY A 93 -20.80 -6.18 15.11
N SER A 94 -21.68 -5.30 14.60
CA SER A 94 -21.77 -5.02 13.17
C SER A 94 -20.52 -4.28 12.67
N ILE A 95 -20.23 -4.38 11.37
CA ILE A 95 -19.12 -3.69 10.71
C ILE A 95 -19.69 -2.63 9.78
N LYS A 96 -19.37 -1.36 10.04
CA LYS A 96 -19.72 -0.27 9.13
C LYS A 96 -18.90 -0.37 7.86
N ILE A 97 -19.54 -0.36 6.70
CA ILE A 97 -18.85 -0.46 5.41
C ILE A 97 -18.27 0.92 5.03
N PRO A 98 -16.96 1.01 4.75
CA PRO A 98 -16.36 2.24 4.22
C PRO A 98 -17.11 2.74 2.98
N LYS A 99 -17.34 4.06 2.89
CA LYS A 99 -18.16 4.68 1.85
C LYS A 99 -17.79 4.23 0.43
N VAL A 100 -16.48 4.15 0.15
CA VAL A 100 -15.96 3.78 -1.18
C VAL A 100 -16.25 2.32 -1.55
N LEU A 101 -16.50 1.44 -0.57
CA LEU A 101 -16.77 0.02 -0.78
C LEU A 101 -18.28 -0.29 -0.92
N LYS A 102 -19.17 0.61 -0.50
CA LYS A 102 -20.62 0.38 -0.54
C LYS A 102 -21.11 -0.03 -1.93
N LYS A 103 -20.61 0.62 -2.98
CA LYS A 103 -21.00 0.32 -4.37
C LYS A 103 -20.70 -1.12 -4.82
N TYR A 104 -19.75 -1.79 -4.19
CA TYR A 104 -19.40 -3.20 -4.46
C TYR A 104 -20.19 -4.18 -3.59
N LEU A 105 -20.90 -3.69 -2.59
CA LEU A 105 -21.65 -4.47 -1.61
C LEU A 105 -23.17 -4.10 -1.65
N ASN A 106 -23.72 -3.91 -2.85
CA ASN A 106 -25.13 -3.57 -3.08
C ASN A 106 -25.61 -2.37 -2.25
N ASN A 107 -24.73 -1.39 -2.03
CA ASN A 107 -24.95 -0.20 -1.21
C ASN A 107 -25.35 -0.48 0.25
N LYS A 108 -25.03 -1.68 0.78
CA LYS A 108 -25.18 -1.97 2.20
C LYS A 108 -24.35 -0.99 3.03
N GLU A 109 -24.87 -0.62 4.19
CA GLU A 109 -24.20 0.26 5.14
C GLU A 109 -23.40 -0.52 6.19
N PHE A 110 -23.89 -1.68 6.55
CA PHE A 110 -23.32 -2.54 7.58
C PHE A 110 -23.30 -4.00 7.14
N ILE A 111 -22.32 -4.73 7.64
CA ILE A 111 -22.31 -6.20 7.67
C ILE A 111 -22.76 -6.59 9.07
N LYS A 112 -23.80 -7.41 9.20
CA LYS A 112 -24.36 -7.86 10.48
C LYS A 112 -24.03 -9.33 10.72
N VAL A 113 -24.06 -9.75 11.97
CA VAL A 113 -23.73 -11.13 12.37
C VAL A 113 -24.67 -12.17 11.73
N ASN A 114 -25.87 -11.77 11.31
CA ASN A 114 -26.90 -12.63 10.75
C ASN A 114 -27.22 -12.31 9.27
N ASP A 115 -26.32 -11.68 8.56
CA ASP A 115 -26.46 -11.39 7.12
C ASP A 115 -25.94 -12.51 6.22
#